data_3e894e52694cc9f59b2eb50c15ea60e7
#
_entry.id   3e894e52694cc9f59b2eb50c15ea60e7
#
_cell.length_a   1.000
_cell.length_b   1.000
_cell.length_c   1.000
_cell.angle_alpha   90.00
_cell.angle_beta   90.00
_cell.angle_gamma   90.00
#
_symmetry.space_group_name_H-M   'P 1'
#
loop_
_entity.id
_entity.type
_entity.pdbx_description
1 polymer ?
#
loop_
_entity_poly.entity_id
_entity_poly.type
_entity_poly.pdbx_seq_one_letter_code
_entity_poly.pdbx_strand_id
1 'polypeptide(L)'
;MFRNIVKRTFVSGQNLKEHTFDALVIGAGGAGLRATMGLAEKGFNVACVSKLFPTRSHTVAAQGGINAALGNITQDDWKWHFYDTVKGSDWLGDQDAIHYMCKEAPNSVLELERYGLPFSRTQDGKIYQRAFGGQSLHYGKGGQAYRTACAADRTGHAMLHTLYGNSLKFDANFFIEYFALDFLMNKDNTACVGALVYNIEDGSYQIIRAKNTIVATGGYGRCYFSATSAHTCTGDGNAMCLRKNIP
;
A
#
# COMPACT_ATOMS: atom_id res chain seq x y z
N MET A 1 -8.94 11.44 29.22
CA MET A 1 -10.11 10.61 29.43
C MET A 1 -10.00 9.23 28.75
N PHE A 2 -9.58 9.13 27.48
CA PHE A 2 -9.39 7.87 26.76
C PHE A 2 -8.32 6.92 27.35
N ARG A 3 -7.24 7.44 27.96
CA ARG A 3 -6.19 6.62 28.58
C ARG A 3 -6.70 5.69 29.70
N ASN A 4 -7.80 6.05 30.36
CA ASN A 4 -8.38 5.27 31.46
C ASN A 4 -9.45 4.26 30.97
N ILE A 5 -10.01 4.47 29.77
CA ILE A 5 -11.02 3.54 29.23
C ILE A 5 -10.32 2.26 28.74
N VAL A 6 -9.18 2.39 28.03
CA VAL A 6 -8.41 1.23 27.57
C VAL A 6 -7.87 0.41 28.75
N LYS A 7 -7.49 1.05 29.86
CA LYS A 7 -7.07 0.33 31.07
C LYS A 7 -8.20 -0.36 31.84
N ARG A 8 -9.45 0.08 31.65
CA ARG A 8 -10.59 -0.49 32.37
C ARG A 8 -11.42 -1.51 31.59
N THR A 9 -11.31 -1.53 30.27
CA THR A 9 -12.12 -2.42 29.41
C THR A 9 -11.38 -3.70 29.04
N PHE A 10 -10.05 -3.74 29.13
CA PHE A 10 -9.29 -4.98 29.02
C PHE A 10 -9.28 -5.68 30.38
N VAL A 11 -10.32 -6.41 30.56
CA VAL A 11 -10.69 -7.36 31.59
C VAL A 11 -9.48 -8.03 32.21
N SER A 12 -9.42 -7.91 33.51
CA SER A 12 -8.77 -8.86 34.39
C SER A 12 -9.14 -10.29 33.96
N GLY A 13 -8.18 -11.05 33.38
CA GLY A 13 -8.30 -12.50 33.25
C GLY A 13 -8.27 -13.13 31.86
N GLN A 14 -8.26 -12.39 30.73
CA GLN A 14 -8.02 -13.01 29.44
C GLN A 14 -6.52 -12.93 29.09
N ASN A 15 -5.85 -14.08 29.03
CA ASN A 15 -4.54 -14.18 28.43
C ASN A 15 -4.66 -13.84 26.95
N LEU A 16 -4.27 -12.61 26.58
CA LEU A 16 -4.19 -12.20 25.18
C LEU A 16 -3.15 -13.06 24.47
N LYS A 17 -3.54 -13.67 23.36
CA LYS A 17 -2.58 -14.39 22.51
C LYS A 17 -1.57 -13.40 21.97
N GLU A 18 -0.29 -13.70 22.17
CA GLU A 18 0.82 -12.85 21.74
C GLU A 18 1.66 -13.57 20.68
N HIS A 19 2.00 -12.85 19.62
CA HIS A 19 2.84 -13.31 18.53
C HIS A 19 4.04 -12.38 18.39
N THR A 20 5.20 -12.90 17.96
CA THR A 20 6.43 -12.13 17.77
C THR A 20 7.00 -12.33 16.39
N PHE A 21 7.32 -11.21 15.72
CA PHE A 21 7.85 -11.15 14.36
C PHE A 21 9.01 -10.16 14.25
N ASP A 22 9.78 -10.25 13.17
CA ASP A 22 10.78 -9.22 12.83
C ASP A 22 10.11 -7.97 12.28
N ALA A 23 9.09 -8.15 11.46
CA ALA A 23 8.32 -7.06 10.88
C ALA A 23 6.82 -7.32 10.92
N LEU A 24 6.06 -6.25 11.14
CA LEU A 24 4.60 -6.20 11.02
C LEU A 24 4.24 -5.28 9.87
N VAL A 25 3.45 -5.76 8.93
CA VAL A 25 2.84 -4.95 7.86
C VAL A 25 1.35 -4.85 8.12
N ILE A 26 0.84 -3.63 8.26
CA ILE A 26 -0.59 -3.37 8.49
C ILE A 26 -1.22 -2.90 7.19
N GLY A 27 -2.03 -3.77 6.59
CA GLY A 27 -2.66 -3.60 5.28
C GLY A 27 -2.05 -4.52 4.22
N ALA A 28 -2.90 -5.27 3.51
CA ALA A 28 -2.52 -6.19 2.44
C ALA A 28 -3.00 -5.69 1.06
N GLY A 29 -2.93 -4.39 0.82
CA GLY A 29 -3.06 -3.80 -0.51
C GLY A 29 -1.76 -3.92 -1.31
N GLY A 30 -1.67 -3.28 -2.47
CA GLY A 30 -0.48 -3.33 -3.32
C GLY A 30 0.81 -2.99 -2.59
N ALA A 31 0.82 -1.91 -1.80
CA ALA A 31 1.98 -1.49 -1.02
C ALA A 31 2.35 -2.51 0.06
N GLY A 32 1.36 -2.98 0.83
CA GLY A 32 1.59 -3.93 1.92
C GLY A 32 2.04 -5.30 1.42
N LEU A 33 1.45 -5.82 0.36
CA LEU A 33 1.87 -7.09 -0.24
C LEU A 33 3.29 -7.01 -0.80
N ARG A 34 3.65 -5.89 -1.47
CA ARG A 34 5.03 -5.73 -1.96
C ARG A 34 6.04 -5.66 -0.82
N ALA A 35 5.70 -4.97 0.29
CA ALA A 35 6.53 -4.92 1.48
C ALA A 35 6.65 -6.30 2.14
N THR A 36 5.53 -7.00 2.35
CA THR A 36 5.49 -8.34 2.93
C THR A 36 6.34 -9.32 2.14
N MET A 37 6.13 -9.36 0.81
CA MET A 37 6.89 -10.22 -0.08
C MET A 37 8.39 -9.91 -0.04
N GLY A 38 8.79 -8.65 -0.14
CA GLY A 38 10.20 -8.28 -0.17
C GLY A 38 10.93 -8.54 1.15
N LEU A 39 10.24 -8.47 2.27
CA LEU A 39 10.81 -8.83 3.57
C LEU A 39 10.92 -10.37 3.73
N ALA A 40 9.87 -11.10 3.38
CA ALA A 40 9.85 -12.56 3.47
C ALA A 40 10.87 -13.20 2.53
N GLU A 41 11.03 -12.68 1.30
CA GLU A 41 12.05 -13.10 0.34
C GLU A 41 13.48 -13.00 0.91
N LYS A 42 13.72 -12.03 1.79
CA LYS A 42 15.00 -11.84 2.50
C LYS A 42 15.13 -12.66 3.77
N GLY A 43 14.17 -13.55 4.06
CA GLY A 43 14.20 -14.45 5.21
C GLY A 43 13.76 -13.81 6.54
N PHE A 44 13.16 -12.62 6.53
CA PHE A 44 12.59 -12.06 7.75
C PHE A 44 11.27 -12.75 8.09
N ASN A 45 11.06 -13.00 9.40
CA ASN A 45 9.77 -13.46 9.90
C ASN A 45 8.77 -12.31 9.92
N VAL A 46 7.78 -12.33 9.01
CA VAL A 46 6.87 -11.21 8.74
C VAL A 46 5.43 -11.59 9.05
N ALA A 47 4.73 -10.71 9.76
CA ALA A 47 3.27 -10.72 9.87
C ALA A 47 2.65 -9.67 8.95
N CYS A 48 1.66 -10.06 8.17
CA CYS A 48 0.82 -9.15 7.39
C CYS A 48 -0.61 -9.20 7.93
N VAL A 49 -1.08 -8.07 8.48
CA VAL A 49 -2.43 -7.94 9.04
C VAL A 49 -3.32 -7.21 8.06
N SER A 50 -4.49 -7.77 7.77
CA SER A 50 -5.46 -7.14 6.88
C SER A 50 -6.88 -7.32 7.39
N LYS A 51 -7.66 -6.23 7.42
CA LYS A 51 -9.09 -6.26 7.76
C LYS A 51 -9.96 -6.93 6.70
N LEU A 52 -9.40 -7.14 5.51
CA LEU A 52 -10.05 -7.81 4.39
C LEU A 52 -9.15 -8.92 3.87
N PHE A 53 -9.73 -9.83 3.10
CA PHE A 53 -8.94 -10.72 2.27
C PHE A 53 -8.08 -9.87 1.30
N PRO A 54 -6.78 -10.16 1.10
CA PRO A 54 -5.87 -9.29 0.36
C PRO A 54 -6.37 -8.87 -1.02
N THR A 55 -6.97 -9.78 -1.79
CA THR A 55 -7.50 -9.49 -3.13
C THR A 55 -8.76 -8.61 -3.14
N ARG A 56 -9.26 -8.19 -1.98
CA ARG A 56 -10.38 -7.25 -1.82
C ARG A 56 -9.94 -5.84 -1.43
N SER A 57 -8.63 -5.60 -1.33
CA SER A 57 -8.08 -4.26 -1.12
C SER A 57 -8.50 -3.31 -2.25
N HIS A 58 -8.55 -2.00 -1.95
CA HIS A 58 -8.91 -0.97 -2.94
C HIS A 58 -8.04 -1.01 -4.21
N THR A 59 -6.82 -1.49 -4.12
CA THR A 59 -5.94 -1.71 -5.29
C THR A 59 -6.63 -2.50 -6.40
N VAL A 60 -7.52 -3.46 -6.06
CA VAL A 60 -8.27 -4.27 -7.04
C VAL A 60 -9.11 -3.43 -7.99
N ALA A 61 -9.57 -2.27 -7.54
CA ALA A 61 -10.46 -1.38 -8.31
C ALA A 61 -9.71 -0.46 -9.28
N ALA A 62 -8.38 -0.44 -9.27
CA ALA A 62 -7.58 0.40 -10.16
C ALA A 62 -7.63 -0.14 -11.59
N GLN A 63 -8.22 0.63 -12.50
CA GLN A 63 -8.40 0.27 -13.91
C GLN A 63 -7.41 1.00 -14.82
N GLY A 64 -7.03 2.23 -14.46
CA GLY A 64 -6.24 3.13 -15.28
C GLY A 64 -4.90 2.56 -15.74
N GLY A 65 -4.15 2.02 -14.85
CA GLY A 65 -2.79 1.56 -15.08
C GLY A 65 -1.79 2.21 -14.14
N ILE A 66 -0.52 2.07 -14.46
CA ILE A 66 0.62 2.56 -13.67
C ILE A 66 1.42 3.54 -14.52
N ASN A 67 1.51 4.78 -14.10
CA ASN A 67 2.32 5.79 -14.79
C ASN A 67 3.81 5.52 -14.60
N ALA A 68 4.52 5.37 -15.72
CA ALA A 68 5.97 5.19 -15.75
C ALA A 68 6.53 5.66 -17.09
N ALA A 69 7.58 6.45 -17.10
CA ALA A 69 8.20 6.97 -18.32
C ALA A 69 9.04 5.90 -19.01
N LEU A 70 8.41 4.86 -19.57
CA LEU A 70 9.09 3.79 -20.31
C LEU A 70 9.45 4.20 -21.75
N GLY A 71 8.73 5.15 -22.32
CA GLY A 71 8.98 5.60 -23.70
C GLY A 71 8.60 4.56 -24.77
N ASN A 72 7.70 3.63 -24.51
CA ASN A 72 7.37 2.55 -25.44
C ASN A 72 6.46 2.98 -26.60
N ILE A 73 5.64 3.99 -26.39
CA ILE A 73 4.68 4.52 -27.41
C ILE A 73 5.16 5.85 -27.95
N THR A 74 5.51 6.78 -27.07
CA THR A 74 6.09 8.08 -27.39
C THR A 74 7.35 8.30 -26.56
N GLN A 75 8.28 9.08 -27.07
CA GLN A 75 9.41 9.49 -26.25
C GLN A 75 8.91 10.11 -24.95
N ASP A 76 9.50 9.73 -23.82
CA ASP A 76 9.10 10.22 -22.50
C ASP A 76 10.33 10.38 -21.60
N ASP A 77 10.17 11.19 -20.53
CA ASP A 77 11.18 11.43 -19.52
C ASP A 77 10.50 11.45 -18.15
N TRP A 78 11.11 10.78 -17.16
CA TRP A 78 10.58 10.75 -15.79
C TRP A 78 10.48 12.16 -15.16
N LYS A 79 11.26 13.15 -15.64
CA LYS A 79 11.16 14.54 -15.18
C LYS A 79 9.86 15.20 -15.61
N TRP A 80 9.31 14.83 -16.76
CA TRP A 80 7.98 15.30 -17.18
C TRP A 80 6.88 14.66 -16.33
N HIS A 81 7.03 13.37 -16.02
CA HIS A 81 6.17 12.68 -15.08
C HIS A 81 6.22 13.31 -13.68
N PHE A 82 7.42 13.64 -13.20
CA PHE A 82 7.62 14.35 -11.95
C PHE A 82 6.89 15.71 -11.92
N TYR A 83 7.06 16.51 -12.98
CA TYR A 83 6.38 17.81 -13.11
C TYR A 83 4.85 17.65 -13.04
N ASP A 84 4.28 16.71 -13.80
CA ASP A 84 2.84 16.47 -13.81
C ASP A 84 2.33 16.04 -12.44
N THR A 85 3.09 15.23 -11.72
CA THR A 85 2.71 14.73 -10.40
C THR A 85 2.74 15.84 -9.34
N VAL A 86 3.79 16.67 -9.34
CA VAL A 86 3.89 17.84 -8.44
C VAL A 86 2.74 18.80 -8.70
N LYS A 87 2.49 19.13 -9.98
CA LYS A 87 1.39 20.00 -10.39
C LYS A 87 0.01 19.39 -10.03
N GLY A 88 -0.18 18.09 -10.27
CA GLY A 88 -1.42 17.38 -9.96
C GLY A 88 -1.71 17.25 -8.47
N SER A 89 -0.70 17.36 -7.63
CA SER A 89 -0.84 17.42 -6.17
C SER A 89 -1.08 18.83 -5.63
N ASP A 90 -1.38 19.80 -6.50
CA ASP A 90 -1.51 21.22 -6.14
C ASP A 90 -0.29 21.78 -5.37
N TRP A 91 0.91 21.27 -5.64
CA TRP A 91 2.17 21.62 -4.98
C TRP A 91 2.22 21.28 -3.48
N LEU A 92 1.24 20.52 -2.98
CA LEU A 92 1.16 20.10 -1.58
C LEU A 92 1.93 18.81 -1.28
N GLY A 93 2.28 18.05 -2.31
CA GLY A 93 2.99 16.78 -2.15
C GLY A 93 4.44 16.97 -1.71
N ASP A 94 4.98 16.00 -0.99
CA ASP A 94 6.39 15.90 -0.68
C ASP A 94 7.18 15.68 -1.99
N GLN A 95 7.93 16.70 -2.41
CA GLN A 95 8.60 16.69 -3.71
C GLN A 95 9.75 15.69 -3.77
N ASP A 96 10.44 15.40 -2.66
CA ASP A 96 11.49 14.39 -2.62
C ASP A 96 10.91 12.98 -2.79
N ALA A 97 9.79 12.70 -2.14
CA ALA A 97 9.05 11.44 -2.31
C ALA A 97 8.52 11.30 -3.75
N ILE A 98 7.94 12.35 -4.32
CA ILE A 98 7.44 12.35 -5.70
C ILE A 98 8.60 12.17 -6.70
N HIS A 99 9.73 12.85 -6.49
CA HIS A 99 10.93 12.69 -7.31
C HIS A 99 11.38 11.23 -7.34
N TYR A 100 11.53 10.61 -6.16
CA TYR A 100 11.92 9.21 -6.04
C TYR A 100 10.93 8.29 -6.76
N MET A 101 9.64 8.46 -6.50
CA MET A 101 8.57 7.67 -7.11
C MET A 101 8.60 7.74 -8.64
N CYS A 102 8.64 8.93 -9.22
CA CYS A 102 8.60 9.11 -10.67
C CYS A 102 9.87 8.60 -11.35
N LYS A 103 11.02 8.75 -10.72
CA LYS A 103 12.31 8.27 -11.22
C LYS A 103 12.38 6.74 -11.21
N GLU A 104 11.87 6.10 -10.14
CA GLU A 104 11.89 4.64 -9.99
C GLU A 104 10.68 3.94 -10.62
N ALA A 105 9.66 4.65 -11.05
CA ALA A 105 8.46 4.07 -11.65
C ALA A 105 8.74 3.11 -12.82
N PRO A 106 9.67 3.40 -13.78
CA PRO A 106 10.05 2.46 -14.82
C PRO A 106 10.56 1.12 -14.28
N ASN A 107 11.46 1.17 -13.29
CA ASN A 107 12.02 -0.02 -12.66
C ASN A 107 10.93 -0.83 -11.94
N SER A 108 10.01 -0.15 -11.27
CA SER A 108 8.89 -0.79 -10.56
C SER A 108 7.92 -1.50 -11.51
N VAL A 109 7.65 -0.93 -12.69
CA VAL A 109 6.80 -1.58 -13.71
C VAL A 109 7.49 -2.83 -14.26
N LEU A 110 8.79 -2.76 -14.56
CA LEU A 110 9.57 -3.92 -15.00
C LEU A 110 9.69 -4.99 -13.91
N GLU A 111 9.76 -4.61 -12.65
CA GLU A 111 9.73 -5.53 -11.52
C GLU A 111 8.39 -6.28 -11.45
N LEU A 112 7.27 -5.57 -11.57
CA LEU A 112 5.94 -6.18 -11.61
C LEU A 112 5.78 -7.14 -12.80
N GLU A 113 6.33 -6.81 -13.96
CA GLU A 113 6.39 -7.71 -15.11
C GLU A 113 7.14 -9.00 -14.80
N ARG A 114 8.31 -8.90 -14.15
CA ARG A 114 9.11 -10.06 -13.72
C ARG A 114 8.36 -10.94 -12.71
N TYR A 115 7.51 -10.36 -11.88
CA TYR A 115 6.64 -11.10 -10.97
C TYR A 115 5.47 -11.78 -11.68
N GLY A 116 5.29 -11.51 -12.98
CA GLY A 116 4.27 -12.14 -13.81
C GLY A 116 3.01 -11.31 -14.00
N LEU A 117 3.04 -9.99 -13.76
CA LEU A 117 1.91 -9.14 -14.09
C LEU A 117 1.73 -9.10 -15.61
N PRO A 118 0.56 -9.52 -16.13
CA PRO A 118 0.33 -9.67 -17.57
C PRO A 118 -0.04 -8.34 -18.22
N PHE A 119 0.92 -7.43 -18.33
CA PHE A 119 0.72 -6.16 -19.05
C PHE A 119 0.29 -6.41 -20.50
N SER A 120 -0.60 -5.58 -21.01
CA SER A 120 -0.93 -5.53 -22.43
C SER A 120 0.32 -5.21 -23.25
N ARG A 121 0.38 -5.72 -24.48
CA ARG A 121 1.57 -5.60 -25.33
C ARG A 121 1.27 -4.80 -26.60
N THR A 122 2.28 -4.12 -27.09
CA THR A 122 2.34 -3.55 -28.43
C THR A 122 2.59 -4.68 -29.45
N GLN A 123 2.47 -4.37 -30.73
CA GLN A 123 2.75 -5.34 -31.80
C GLN A 123 4.22 -5.81 -31.82
N ASP A 124 5.15 -4.96 -31.38
CA ASP A 124 6.58 -5.25 -31.24
C ASP A 124 6.95 -5.85 -29.88
N GLY A 125 5.94 -6.25 -29.09
CA GLY A 125 6.13 -7.01 -27.82
C GLY A 125 6.47 -6.18 -26.59
N LYS A 126 6.56 -4.85 -26.68
CA LYS A 126 6.81 -3.96 -25.55
C LYS A 126 5.57 -3.85 -24.65
N ILE A 127 5.74 -3.42 -23.40
CA ILE A 127 4.64 -3.08 -22.51
C ILE A 127 3.83 -1.95 -23.16
N TYR A 128 2.54 -2.18 -23.36
CA TYR A 128 1.66 -1.16 -23.89
C TYR A 128 1.41 -0.06 -22.86
N GLN A 129 1.47 1.19 -23.32
CA GLN A 129 1.20 2.36 -22.51
C GLN A 129 0.11 3.19 -23.17
N ARG A 130 -0.87 3.62 -22.40
CA ARG A 130 -1.98 4.46 -22.87
C ARG A 130 -1.89 5.89 -22.38
N ALA A 131 -2.63 6.77 -23.01
CA ALA A 131 -2.88 8.11 -22.53
C ALA A 131 -3.69 8.06 -21.23
N PHE A 132 -3.39 8.98 -20.32
CA PHE A 132 -4.15 9.17 -19.09
C PHE A 132 -4.26 10.67 -18.76
N GLY A 133 -5.37 11.09 -18.14
CA GLY A 133 -5.60 12.49 -17.82
C GLY A 133 -4.50 13.07 -16.94
N GLY A 134 -4.12 14.31 -17.21
CA GLY A 134 -3.09 15.01 -16.47
C GLY A 134 -1.66 14.61 -16.77
N GLN A 135 -1.43 13.70 -17.72
CA GLN A 135 -0.09 13.28 -18.16
C GLN A 135 0.32 14.01 -19.44
N SER A 136 1.42 14.74 -19.37
CA SER A 136 1.87 15.62 -20.46
C SER A 136 3.35 15.42 -20.80
N LEU A 137 3.74 15.83 -22.01
CA LEU A 137 5.12 15.91 -22.46
C LEU A 137 5.69 17.30 -22.20
N HIS A 138 7.01 17.41 -22.12
CA HIS A 138 7.74 18.66 -22.05
C HIS A 138 7.20 19.66 -21.00
N TYR A 139 6.98 19.16 -19.78
CA TYR A 139 6.51 20.01 -18.65
C TYR A 139 5.19 20.73 -18.96
N GLY A 140 4.23 20.01 -19.52
CA GLY A 140 2.90 20.55 -19.84
C GLY A 140 2.80 21.26 -21.19
N LYS A 141 3.88 21.34 -21.97
CA LYS A 141 3.91 22.09 -23.26
C LYS A 141 3.83 21.18 -24.50
N GLY A 142 4.08 19.88 -24.34
CA GLY A 142 4.24 18.94 -25.47
C GLY A 142 3.03 18.08 -25.81
N GLY A 143 1.85 18.36 -25.26
CA GLY A 143 0.66 17.55 -25.46
C GLY A 143 0.57 16.34 -24.55
N GLN A 144 -0.27 15.37 -24.92
CA GLN A 144 -0.60 14.18 -24.13
C GLN A 144 0.58 13.18 -24.09
N ALA A 145 0.96 12.73 -22.91
CA ALA A 145 1.91 11.63 -22.73
C ALA A 145 1.20 10.26 -22.68
N TYR A 146 1.86 9.27 -23.26
CA TYR A 146 1.41 7.86 -23.24
C TYR A 146 2.33 7.06 -22.32
N ARG A 147 2.20 7.25 -20.99
CA ARG A 147 3.09 6.63 -20.01
C ARG A 147 2.40 5.65 -19.07
N THR A 148 1.11 5.41 -19.24
CA THR A 148 0.35 4.56 -18.33
C THR A 148 0.40 3.10 -18.76
N ALA A 149 1.28 2.32 -18.17
CA ALA A 149 1.38 0.88 -18.39
C ALA A 149 0.13 0.18 -17.83
N CYS A 150 -0.52 -0.67 -18.61
CA CYS A 150 -1.79 -1.27 -18.22
C CYS A 150 -1.95 -2.73 -18.63
N ALA A 151 -2.81 -3.44 -17.91
CA ALA A 151 -3.35 -4.74 -18.27
C ALA A 151 -4.84 -4.56 -18.60
N ALA A 152 -5.15 -4.08 -19.81
CA ALA A 152 -6.48 -3.66 -20.25
C ALA A 152 -7.10 -2.69 -19.21
N ASP A 153 -8.33 -2.94 -18.75
CA ASP A 153 -9.02 -2.16 -17.70
C ASP A 153 -8.98 -2.83 -16.32
N ARG A 154 -8.06 -3.79 -16.10
CA ARG A 154 -7.95 -4.59 -14.88
C ARG A 154 -6.53 -4.56 -14.27
N THR A 155 -5.79 -3.49 -14.47
CA THR A 155 -4.38 -3.39 -14.01
C THR A 155 -4.24 -3.62 -12.52
N GLY A 156 -5.09 -3.01 -11.70
CA GLY A 156 -5.05 -3.16 -10.24
C GLY A 156 -5.42 -4.58 -9.79
N HIS A 157 -6.42 -5.19 -10.41
CA HIS A 157 -6.77 -6.58 -10.17
C HIS A 157 -5.59 -7.51 -10.49
N ALA A 158 -4.97 -7.36 -11.66
CA ALA A 158 -3.82 -8.15 -12.07
C ALA A 158 -2.64 -7.95 -11.11
N MET A 159 -2.33 -6.71 -10.75
CA MET A 159 -1.24 -6.39 -9.82
C MET A 159 -1.46 -7.03 -8.45
N LEU A 160 -2.65 -6.91 -7.89
CA LEU A 160 -2.96 -7.41 -6.56
C LEU A 160 -2.89 -8.95 -6.51
N HIS A 161 -3.44 -9.63 -7.53
CA HIS A 161 -3.35 -11.09 -7.63
C HIS A 161 -1.91 -11.57 -7.86
N THR A 162 -1.13 -10.87 -8.69
CA THR A 162 0.29 -11.17 -8.91
C THR A 162 1.09 -11.04 -7.62
N LEU A 163 0.94 -9.94 -6.88
CA LEU A 163 1.67 -9.72 -5.63
C LEU A 163 1.25 -10.71 -4.55
N TYR A 164 -0.05 -10.98 -4.39
CA TYR A 164 -0.54 -11.94 -3.42
C TYR A 164 -0.06 -13.36 -3.74
N GLY A 165 -0.21 -13.80 -5.01
CA GLY A 165 0.26 -15.11 -5.44
C GLY A 165 1.77 -15.31 -5.25
N ASN A 166 2.57 -14.26 -5.52
CA ASN A 166 4.01 -14.32 -5.25
C ASN A 166 4.34 -14.32 -3.75
N SER A 167 3.60 -13.55 -2.94
CA SER A 167 3.83 -13.52 -1.49
C SER A 167 3.58 -14.87 -0.81
N LEU A 168 2.72 -15.72 -1.38
CA LEU A 168 2.48 -17.08 -0.90
C LEU A 168 3.64 -18.05 -1.15
N LYS A 169 4.61 -17.67 -1.98
CA LYS A 169 5.82 -18.50 -2.21
C LYS A 169 6.83 -18.40 -1.07
N PHE A 170 6.67 -17.40 -0.22
CA PHE A 170 7.54 -17.14 0.93
C PHE A 170 6.75 -17.36 2.22
N ASP A 171 7.41 -17.69 3.30
CA ASP A 171 6.80 -18.03 4.60
C ASP A 171 6.30 -16.79 5.36
N ALA A 172 5.53 -15.94 4.70
CA ALA A 172 4.88 -14.79 5.34
C ALA A 172 3.61 -15.22 6.09
N ASN A 173 3.43 -14.71 7.30
CA ASN A 173 2.26 -15.02 8.12
C ASN A 173 1.15 -14.01 7.86
N PHE A 174 0.05 -14.45 7.28
CA PHE A 174 -1.11 -13.61 7.00
C PHE A 174 -2.17 -13.73 8.09
N PHE A 175 -2.52 -12.60 8.69
CA PHE A 175 -3.65 -12.42 9.60
C PHE A 175 -4.77 -11.75 8.82
N ILE A 176 -5.60 -12.59 8.17
CA ILE A 176 -6.70 -12.13 7.29
C ILE A 176 -7.96 -11.97 8.12
N GLU A 177 -8.72 -10.88 7.87
CA GLU A 177 -9.88 -10.45 8.65
C GLU A 177 -9.54 -10.12 10.10
N TYR A 178 -8.33 -9.58 10.28
CA TYR A 178 -7.88 -8.98 11.53
C TYR A 178 -7.82 -7.46 11.39
N PHE A 179 -8.50 -6.76 12.29
CA PHE A 179 -8.50 -5.31 12.33
C PHE A 179 -7.41 -4.80 13.28
N ALA A 180 -6.47 -4.03 12.76
CA ALA A 180 -5.47 -3.35 13.60
C ALA A 180 -6.13 -2.19 14.32
N LEU A 181 -6.25 -2.30 15.63
CA LEU A 181 -6.95 -1.32 16.47
C LEU A 181 -6.05 -0.14 16.83
N ASP A 182 -4.82 -0.42 17.26
CA ASP A 182 -3.89 0.62 17.66
C ASP A 182 -2.45 0.09 17.73
N PHE A 183 -1.46 1.01 17.64
CA PHE A 183 -0.07 0.68 17.86
C PHE A 183 0.21 0.39 19.32
N LEU A 184 1.11 -0.55 19.55
CA LEU A 184 1.74 -0.78 20.84
C LEU A 184 3.05 0.01 20.87
N MET A 185 3.16 0.89 21.84
CA MET A 185 4.36 1.68 22.05
C MET A 185 5.16 1.10 23.23
N ASN A 186 6.48 1.30 23.20
CA ASN A 186 7.34 1.01 24.36
C ASN A 186 6.94 1.88 25.58
N LYS A 187 7.53 1.62 26.74
CA LYS A 187 7.18 2.31 28.00
C LYS A 187 7.34 3.83 27.91
N ASP A 188 8.30 4.29 27.13
CA ASP A 188 8.66 5.71 27.00
C ASP A 188 7.92 6.41 25.86
N ASN A 189 7.05 5.70 25.11
CA ASN A 189 6.36 6.17 23.91
C ASN A 189 7.29 6.67 22.80
N THR A 190 8.50 6.16 22.72
CA THR A 190 9.49 6.58 21.71
C THR A 190 9.58 5.63 20.52
N ALA A 191 9.05 4.41 20.64
CA ALA A 191 9.11 3.40 19.58
C ALA A 191 7.84 2.56 19.52
N CYS A 192 7.39 2.27 18.29
CA CYS A 192 6.34 1.29 18.03
C CYS A 192 6.94 -0.12 18.15
N VAL A 193 6.33 -0.96 18.96
CA VAL A 193 6.75 -2.35 19.22
C VAL A 193 5.74 -3.39 18.74
N GLY A 194 4.78 -2.97 17.91
CA GLY A 194 3.76 -3.83 17.35
C GLY A 194 2.38 -3.20 17.32
N ALA A 195 1.34 -4.03 17.25
CA ALA A 195 -0.04 -3.60 17.25
C ALA A 195 -0.95 -4.53 18.07
N LEU A 196 -2.04 -3.95 18.57
CA LEU A 196 -3.19 -4.67 19.07
C LEU A 196 -4.13 -4.92 17.88
N VAL A 197 -4.53 -6.17 17.71
CA VAL A 197 -5.41 -6.57 16.61
C VAL A 197 -6.68 -7.27 17.15
N TYR A 198 -7.75 -7.11 16.42
CA TYR A 198 -9.04 -7.72 16.67
C TYR A 198 -9.34 -8.74 15.58
N ASN A 199 -9.53 -9.99 15.92
CA ASN A 199 -10.01 -11.01 15.00
C ASN A 199 -11.50 -10.82 14.76
N ILE A 200 -11.89 -10.54 13.53
CA ILE A 200 -13.27 -10.24 13.16
C ILE A 200 -14.14 -11.51 13.22
N GLU A 201 -13.54 -12.68 12.98
CA GLU A 201 -14.27 -13.96 12.93
C GLU A 201 -14.78 -14.39 14.33
N ASP A 202 -13.88 -14.37 15.32
CA ASP A 202 -14.18 -14.92 16.66
C ASP A 202 -14.30 -13.85 17.76
N GLY A 203 -14.05 -12.59 17.43
CA GLY A 203 -14.12 -11.47 18.38
C GLY A 203 -12.94 -11.41 19.35
N SER A 204 -11.90 -12.20 19.18
CA SER A 204 -10.74 -12.21 20.08
C SER A 204 -9.78 -11.03 19.81
N TYR A 205 -9.11 -10.60 20.89
CA TYR A 205 -8.02 -9.62 20.80
C TYR A 205 -6.69 -10.34 20.87
N GLN A 206 -5.74 -9.92 20.04
CA GLN A 206 -4.41 -10.49 20.00
C GLN A 206 -3.35 -9.39 19.93
N ILE A 207 -2.16 -9.69 20.38
CA ILE A 207 -0.99 -8.81 20.33
C ILE A 207 -0.04 -9.34 19.27
N ILE A 208 0.35 -8.48 18.33
CA ILE A 208 1.42 -8.77 17.39
C ILE A 208 2.58 -7.85 17.69
N ARG A 209 3.67 -8.43 18.24
CA ARG A 209 4.93 -7.71 18.49
C ARG A 209 5.82 -7.79 17.26
N ALA A 210 6.48 -6.68 16.97
CA ALA A 210 7.46 -6.61 15.89
C ALA A 210 8.54 -5.58 16.19
N LYS A 211 9.74 -5.82 15.65
CA LYS A 211 10.85 -4.86 15.73
C LYS A 211 10.59 -3.62 14.87
N ASN A 212 9.90 -3.81 13.74
CA ASN A 212 9.54 -2.76 12.79
C ASN A 212 8.09 -2.91 12.35
N THR A 213 7.38 -1.78 12.20
CA THR A 213 5.99 -1.76 11.75
C THR A 213 5.85 -0.89 10.51
N ILE A 214 5.30 -1.45 9.45
CA ILE A 214 5.00 -0.76 8.20
C ILE A 214 3.49 -0.51 8.15
N VAL A 215 3.10 0.75 7.97
CA VAL A 215 1.71 1.16 7.82
C VAL A 215 1.37 1.27 6.33
N ALA A 216 0.54 0.36 5.84
CA ALA A 216 0.12 0.28 4.44
C ALA A 216 -1.41 0.21 4.30
N THR A 217 -2.13 0.96 5.15
CA THR A 217 -3.59 0.87 5.33
C THR A 217 -4.41 1.59 4.25
N GLY A 218 -3.75 2.17 3.25
CA GLY A 218 -4.40 2.90 2.16
C GLY A 218 -4.88 4.30 2.56
N GLY A 219 -5.83 4.82 1.81
CA GLY A 219 -6.29 6.19 1.95
C GLY A 219 -7.41 6.40 2.98
N TYR A 220 -7.86 7.64 3.09
CA TYR A 220 -8.89 8.09 4.04
C TYR A 220 -10.08 8.82 3.36
N GLY A 221 -10.30 8.59 2.07
CA GLY A 221 -11.35 9.29 1.32
C GLY A 221 -12.74 9.16 1.93
N ARG A 222 -13.03 8.04 2.62
CA ARG A 222 -14.33 7.81 3.27
C ARG A 222 -14.54 8.56 4.60
N CYS A 223 -13.58 9.35 5.02
CA CYS A 223 -13.80 10.36 6.07
C CYS A 223 -14.68 11.52 5.59
N TYR A 224 -14.83 11.69 4.28
CA TYR A 224 -15.62 12.75 3.65
C TYR A 224 -16.95 12.21 3.13
N PHE A 225 -17.96 13.09 3.07
CA PHE A 225 -19.31 12.76 2.62
C PHE A 225 -19.33 12.23 1.19
N SER A 226 -18.60 12.87 0.28
CA SER A 226 -18.48 12.45 -1.12
C SER A 226 -17.06 12.01 -1.44
N ALA A 227 -16.90 10.77 -1.83
CA ALA A 227 -15.61 10.21 -2.21
C ALA A 227 -15.81 9.07 -3.23
N THR A 228 -14.88 8.98 -4.19
CA THR A 228 -14.82 7.89 -5.16
C THR A 228 -14.06 6.67 -4.65
N SER A 229 -13.42 6.79 -3.48
CA SER A 229 -12.68 5.71 -2.84
C SER A 229 -13.59 4.58 -2.39
N ALA A 230 -13.08 3.35 -2.34
CA ALA A 230 -13.78 2.21 -1.78
C ALA A 230 -14.17 2.47 -0.31
N HIS A 231 -15.25 1.84 0.15
CA HIS A 231 -15.73 1.95 1.54
C HIS A 231 -14.70 1.55 2.60
N THR A 232 -13.67 0.82 2.20
CA THR A 232 -12.57 0.37 3.06
C THR A 232 -11.47 1.40 3.27
N CYS A 233 -11.50 2.53 2.53
CA CYS A 233 -10.54 3.64 2.66
C CYS A 233 -10.95 4.57 3.81
N THR A 234 -10.80 4.10 5.03
CA THR A 234 -11.33 4.72 6.27
C THR A 234 -10.29 5.45 7.11
N GLY A 235 -9.03 5.51 6.67
CA GLY A 235 -7.98 6.25 7.36
C GLY A 235 -7.49 5.61 8.65
N ASP A 236 -7.53 4.28 8.74
CA ASP A 236 -7.20 3.56 9.98
C ASP A 236 -5.76 3.83 10.43
N GLY A 237 -4.79 3.78 9.51
CA GLY A 237 -3.38 4.07 9.80
C GLY A 237 -3.17 5.51 10.26
N ASN A 238 -3.78 6.47 9.56
CA ASN A 238 -3.71 7.88 9.95
C ASN A 238 -4.28 8.10 11.36
N ALA A 239 -5.41 7.45 11.69
CA ALA A 239 -6.03 7.54 13.01
C ALA A 239 -5.13 6.92 14.11
N MET A 240 -4.47 5.80 13.83
CA MET A 240 -3.53 5.18 14.75
C MET A 240 -2.30 6.08 15.00
N CYS A 241 -1.73 6.67 13.95
CA CYS A 241 -0.62 7.62 14.08
C CYS A 241 -1.02 8.84 14.90
N LEU A 242 -2.17 9.45 14.58
CA LEU A 242 -2.68 10.62 15.31
C LEU A 242 -2.87 10.34 16.79
N ARG A 243 -3.44 9.17 17.17
CA ARG A 243 -3.63 8.80 18.58
C ARG A 243 -2.33 8.62 19.35
N LYS A 244 -1.21 8.38 18.66
CA LYS A 244 0.11 8.19 19.27
C LYS A 244 1.03 9.39 19.10
N ASN A 245 0.56 10.49 18.52
CA ASN A 245 1.34 11.67 18.16
C ASN A 245 2.55 11.32 17.27
N ILE A 246 2.37 10.40 16.35
CA ILE A 246 3.35 10.06 15.31
C ILE A 246 3.08 10.99 14.14
N PRO A 247 4.11 11.68 13.58
CA PRO A 247 3.97 12.60 12.46
C PRO A 247 3.49 11.91 11.17
#